data_8860bc0a1237fb24cf0891e417c2368d
#
_entry.id   8860bc0a1237fb24cf0891e417c2368d
#
_cell.length_a   1.000
_cell.length_b   1.000
_cell.length_c   1.000
_cell.angle_alpha   90.00
_cell.angle_beta   90.00
_cell.angle_gamma   90.00
#
_symmetry.space_group_name_H-M   'P 1'
#
loop_
_entity.id
_entity.type
_entity.pdbx_description
1 polymer ?
#
loop_
_entity_poly.entity_id
_entity_poly.type
_entity_poly.pdbx_seq_one_letter_code
_entity_poly.pdbx_strand_id
1 'polypeptide(L)'
;MIAGFLVGCSREAPEPPPAASRPVKLFAVGGGSNAAIRTFPGRVDATQRAELAFRVSGQLQQLLIKEGDLVEQGQVLARLDPTDYKIVLEDRQANYDNAKRNFERGKELIVDGNISRIDYDRMEAEYRTASAALTAAQQDLEYTVLTAPFKGRIARRNVENFEEVLARQTVIWLQNINELDVIIDLPESVVRSVRGEARQEGNLRSGETAGTVKAYASFEGRSDRRFNLKPKELATKADDQTQTFRTTFTMDAPTDFNVLPGMTANVIIDLTAVIDKDAVKWVPARA
;
A
#
# COMPACT_ATOMS: atom_id res chain seq x y z
N MET A 1 -74.57 26.61 -87.87
CA MET A 1 -73.54 25.81 -87.30
C MET A 1 -72.43 26.76 -86.81
N ILE A 2 -72.35 27.00 -85.55
CA ILE A 2 -71.40 27.94 -84.93
C ILE A 2 -70.39 27.10 -84.15
N ALA A 3 -69.13 27.12 -84.61
CA ALA A 3 -68.03 26.44 -83.92
C ALA A 3 -67.35 27.43 -82.96
N GLY A 4 -67.46 27.18 -81.72
CA GLY A 4 -66.77 27.99 -80.67
C GLY A 4 -65.36 27.51 -80.47
N PHE A 5 -64.36 28.38 -80.58
CA PHE A 5 -62.99 28.16 -80.24
C PHE A 5 -62.79 28.49 -78.73
N LEU A 6 -62.41 27.49 -77.92
CA LEU A 6 -61.94 27.70 -76.56
C LEU A 6 -60.39 27.80 -76.57
N VAL A 7 -59.91 29.01 -76.33
CA VAL A 7 -58.48 29.28 -76.12
C VAL A 7 -58.23 29.13 -74.59
N GLY A 8 -57.55 28.06 -74.28
CA GLY A 8 -57.06 27.82 -72.87
C GLY A 8 -55.75 28.57 -72.66
N CYS A 9 -55.73 29.59 -71.76
CA CYS A 9 -54.52 30.21 -71.31
C CYS A 9 -53.89 29.33 -70.17
N SER A 10 -52.82 28.62 -70.51
CA SER A 10 -51.98 28.01 -69.47
C SER A 10 -51.12 29.11 -68.84
N ARG A 11 -51.43 29.47 -67.60
CA ARG A 11 -50.61 30.37 -66.79
C ARG A 11 -49.55 29.51 -66.11
N GLU A 12 -48.31 29.61 -66.55
CA GLU A 12 -47.14 28.99 -65.86
C GLU A 12 -47.01 29.60 -64.48
N ALA A 13 -47.01 28.73 -63.41
CA ALA A 13 -46.87 29.18 -62.06
C ALA A 13 -45.46 29.73 -61.86
N PRO A 14 -45.30 30.90 -61.20
CA PRO A 14 -43.97 31.43 -60.89
C PRO A 14 -43.13 30.45 -60.00
N GLU A 15 -41.91 30.21 -60.44
CA GLU A 15 -40.95 29.43 -59.62
C GLU A 15 -40.89 29.97 -58.22
N PRO A 16 -40.92 29.09 -57.22
CA PRO A 16 -40.78 29.52 -55.79
C PRO A 16 -39.42 30.20 -55.55
N PRO A 17 -39.38 31.31 -54.85
CA PRO A 17 -38.09 32.00 -54.56
C PRO A 17 -37.11 31.04 -53.93
N PRO A 18 -35.80 31.15 -54.26
CA PRO A 18 -34.79 30.30 -53.69
C PRO A 18 -34.83 30.41 -52.14
N ALA A 19 -34.81 29.27 -51.49
CA ALA A 19 -34.84 29.19 -50.03
C ALA A 19 -33.75 30.06 -49.42
N ALA A 20 -34.13 31.05 -48.60
CA ALA A 20 -33.18 31.93 -47.95
C ALA A 20 -32.22 31.10 -47.08
N SER A 21 -30.93 31.13 -47.39
CA SER A 21 -29.90 30.49 -46.61
C SER A 21 -29.86 31.12 -45.22
N ARG A 22 -30.29 30.36 -44.19
CA ARG A 22 -30.17 30.81 -42.80
C ARG A 22 -28.74 30.59 -42.34
N PRO A 23 -28.07 31.61 -41.80
CA PRO A 23 -26.74 31.41 -41.23
C PRO A 23 -26.82 30.44 -40.05
N VAL A 24 -26.20 29.26 -40.14
CA VAL A 24 -26.02 28.32 -39.06
C VAL A 24 -24.63 28.52 -38.44
N LYS A 25 -24.58 28.63 -37.12
CA LYS A 25 -23.31 28.59 -36.40
C LYS A 25 -22.77 27.16 -36.47
N LEU A 26 -21.72 26.98 -37.23
CA LEU A 26 -20.98 25.71 -37.23
C LEU A 26 -20.03 25.71 -36.04
N PHE A 27 -20.17 24.70 -35.19
CA PHE A 27 -19.22 24.42 -34.13
C PHE A 27 -18.35 23.24 -34.54
N ALA A 28 -17.04 23.48 -34.70
CA ALA A 28 -16.11 22.40 -34.98
C ALA A 28 -15.97 21.55 -33.69
N VAL A 29 -16.48 20.33 -33.69
CA VAL A 29 -16.24 19.37 -32.61
C VAL A 29 -14.81 18.87 -32.77
N GLY A 30 -13.87 19.68 -32.28
CA GLY A 30 -12.47 19.28 -32.17
C GLY A 30 -12.32 18.28 -31.02
N GLY A 31 -11.57 17.21 -31.25
CA GLY A 31 -11.20 16.27 -30.18
C GLY A 31 -10.42 17.00 -29.09
N GLY A 32 -11.11 17.44 -28.04
CA GLY A 32 -10.46 18.02 -26.89
C GLY A 32 -9.64 16.95 -26.17
N SER A 33 -8.32 17.05 -26.26
CA SER A 33 -7.38 16.16 -25.56
C SER A 33 -7.56 16.16 -24.03
N ASN A 34 -8.33 17.11 -23.48
CA ASN A 34 -8.60 17.22 -22.04
C ASN A 34 -9.62 16.19 -21.49
N ALA A 35 -10.39 15.51 -22.35
CA ALA A 35 -11.36 14.51 -21.89
C ALA A 35 -10.68 13.23 -21.35
N ALA A 36 -9.44 13.00 -21.73
CA ALA A 36 -8.66 11.82 -21.32
C ALA A 36 -7.86 12.02 -20.00
N ILE A 37 -7.73 13.26 -19.52
CA ILE A 37 -7.05 13.56 -18.27
C ILE A 37 -8.09 13.67 -17.16
N ARG A 38 -7.98 12.84 -16.14
CA ARG A 38 -8.88 12.87 -14.96
C ARG A 38 -8.10 13.08 -13.70
N THR A 39 -8.66 13.86 -12.78
CA THR A 39 -8.06 14.13 -11.48
C THR A 39 -8.93 13.49 -10.39
N PHE A 40 -8.28 12.78 -9.49
CA PHE A 40 -8.90 12.12 -8.35
C PHE A 40 -8.25 12.62 -7.06
N PRO A 41 -9.04 12.87 -6.01
CA PRO A 41 -8.47 13.13 -4.69
C PRO A 41 -7.83 11.82 -4.18
N GLY A 42 -6.63 11.94 -3.64
CA GLY A 42 -5.91 10.84 -3.04
C GLY A 42 -5.38 11.20 -1.66
N ARG A 43 -5.08 10.19 -0.88
CA ARG A 43 -4.42 10.32 0.41
C ARG A 43 -3.04 9.68 0.34
N VAL A 44 -2.06 10.41 0.87
CA VAL A 44 -0.71 9.90 1.05
C VAL A 44 -0.68 8.94 2.24
N ASP A 45 -0.03 7.81 2.09
CA ASP A 45 0.27 6.86 3.17
C ASP A 45 1.74 6.45 3.12
N ALA A 46 2.24 5.86 4.18
CA ALA A 46 3.59 5.28 4.18
C ALA A 46 3.57 3.92 3.47
N THR A 47 4.56 3.68 2.60
CA THR A 47 4.72 2.40 1.89
C THR A 47 4.91 1.23 2.86
N GLN A 48 5.59 1.47 3.97
CA GLN A 48 5.76 0.53 5.07
C GLN A 48 5.50 1.23 6.38
N ARG A 49 4.73 0.59 7.24
CA ARG A 49 4.48 1.01 8.62
C ARG A 49 4.54 -0.18 9.54
N ALA A 50 5.07 0.00 10.73
CA ALA A 50 5.12 -1.02 11.76
C ALA A 50 4.71 -0.44 13.10
N GLU A 51 3.83 -1.17 13.76
CA GLU A 51 3.48 -0.97 15.16
C GLU A 51 4.43 -1.83 15.97
N LEU A 52 5.42 -1.20 16.60
CA LEU A 52 6.45 -1.89 17.34
C LEU A 52 5.99 -2.11 18.78
N ALA A 53 6.07 -3.34 19.23
CA ALA A 53 5.68 -3.78 20.55
C ALA A 53 6.71 -4.75 21.10
N PHE A 54 6.89 -4.77 22.42
CA PHE A 54 7.67 -5.82 23.07
C PHE A 54 6.90 -7.14 23.01
N ARG A 55 7.62 -8.25 22.90
CA ARG A 55 7.03 -9.60 22.95
C ARG A 55 6.84 -10.12 24.37
N VAL A 56 7.51 -9.47 25.33
CA VAL A 56 7.48 -9.76 26.75
C VAL A 56 7.06 -8.51 27.51
N SER A 57 6.54 -8.66 28.73
CA SER A 57 6.12 -7.56 29.61
C SER A 57 7.28 -7.09 30.47
N GLY A 58 7.20 -5.88 31.00
CA GLY A 58 8.16 -5.36 31.97
C GLY A 58 8.21 -3.85 32.03
N GLN A 59 8.97 -3.31 32.96
CA GLN A 59 9.15 -1.87 33.08
C GLN A 59 10.10 -1.33 32.02
N LEU A 60 9.71 -0.24 31.35
CA LEU A 60 10.55 0.44 30.37
C LEU A 60 11.73 1.13 31.09
N GLN A 61 12.93 0.62 30.88
CA GLN A 61 14.13 1.18 31.45
C GLN A 61 14.62 2.41 30.71
N GLN A 62 14.64 2.33 29.36
CA GLN A 62 15.15 3.38 28.50
C GLN A 62 14.37 3.45 27.19
N LEU A 63 13.99 4.65 26.80
CA LEU A 63 13.48 5.00 25.49
C LEU A 63 14.50 5.93 24.82
N LEU A 64 15.16 5.44 23.77
CA LEU A 64 16.33 6.07 23.16
C LEU A 64 16.00 6.99 22.00
N ILE A 65 14.70 7.17 21.68
CA ILE A 65 14.22 7.89 20.52
C ILE A 65 13.15 8.92 20.88
N LYS A 66 12.95 9.88 19.97
CA LYS A 66 11.89 10.88 20.01
C LYS A 66 11.01 10.77 18.77
N GLU A 67 9.80 11.33 18.85
CA GLU A 67 8.95 11.48 17.67
C GLU A 67 9.65 12.36 16.61
N GLY A 68 9.62 11.91 15.37
CA GLY A 68 10.30 12.56 14.26
C GLY A 68 11.73 12.09 14.01
N ASP A 69 12.35 11.33 14.90
CA ASP A 69 13.71 10.82 14.70
C ASP A 69 13.78 9.84 13.53
N LEU A 70 14.90 9.92 12.79
CA LEU A 70 15.29 8.94 11.79
C LEU A 70 16.05 7.81 12.46
N VAL A 71 15.67 6.57 12.13
CA VAL A 71 16.32 5.37 12.68
C VAL A 71 16.73 4.43 11.54
N GLU A 72 17.84 3.75 11.75
CA GLU A 72 18.34 2.73 10.83
C GLU A 72 17.80 1.34 11.21
N GLN A 73 17.80 0.40 10.25
CA GLN A 73 17.44 -0.98 10.51
C GLN A 73 18.37 -1.60 11.57
N GLY A 74 17.80 -2.31 12.56
CA GLY A 74 18.53 -2.91 13.66
C GLY A 74 18.90 -1.95 14.79
N GLN A 75 18.66 -0.64 14.65
CA GLN A 75 18.90 0.33 15.72
C GLN A 75 18.01 0.03 16.92
N VAL A 76 18.60 0.07 18.13
CA VAL A 76 17.87 -0.08 19.39
C VAL A 76 17.02 1.17 19.65
N LEU A 77 15.74 0.97 19.87
CA LEU A 77 14.76 2.04 20.11
C LEU A 77 14.39 2.16 21.59
N ALA A 78 14.24 1.03 22.26
CA ALA A 78 13.81 0.97 23.66
C ALA A 78 14.33 -0.30 24.33
N ARG A 79 14.42 -0.29 25.66
CA ARG A 79 14.84 -1.42 26.49
C ARG A 79 13.91 -1.54 27.70
N LEU A 80 13.47 -2.75 28.00
CA LEU A 80 12.89 -3.10 29.29
C LEU A 80 13.99 -3.37 30.32
N ASP A 81 13.64 -3.35 31.62
CA ASP A 81 14.53 -3.84 32.66
C ASP A 81 14.74 -5.35 32.46
N PRO A 82 15.97 -5.80 32.19
CA PRO A 82 16.26 -7.20 31.91
C PRO A 82 16.53 -8.04 33.18
N THR A 83 16.40 -7.49 34.38
CA THR A 83 16.88 -8.11 35.61
C THR A 83 16.24 -9.48 35.87
N ASP A 84 14.91 -9.54 35.81
CA ASP A 84 14.15 -10.79 36.04
C ASP A 84 14.44 -11.83 34.94
N TYR A 85 14.56 -11.40 33.70
CA TYR A 85 14.91 -12.27 32.57
C TYR A 85 16.31 -12.85 32.68
N LYS A 86 17.28 -12.09 33.22
CA LYS A 86 18.64 -12.58 33.48
C LYS A 86 18.66 -13.64 34.56
N ILE A 87 17.90 -13.45 35.65
CA ILE A 87 17.78 -14.42 36.75
C ILE A 87 17.17 -15.72 36.18
N VAL A 88 16.10 -15.66 35.41
CA VAL A 88 15.47 -16.83 34.77
C VAL A 88 16.47 -17.53 33.85
N LEU A 89 17.20 -16.78 33.05
CA LEU A 89 18.20 -17.33 32.12
C LEU A 89 19.29 -18.08 32.88
N GLU A 90 19.81 -17.53 33.99
CA GLU A 90 20.82 -18.17 34.84
C GLU A 90 20.30 -19.49 35.44
N ASP A 91 19.06 -19.51 35.93
CA ASP A 91 18.43 -20.75 36.43
C ASP A 91 18.33 -21.81 35.31
N ARG A 92 17.85 -21.43 34.11
CA ARG A 92 17.74 -22.37 33.00
C ARG A 92 19.08 -22.86 32.49
N GLN A 93 20.12 -22.02 32.54
CA GLN A 93 21.50 -22.41 32.22
C GLN A 93 22.00 -23.47 33.17
N ALA A 94 21.84 -23.27 34.48
CA ALA A 94 22.28 -24.25 35.51
C ALA A 94 21.57 -25.60 35.35
N ASN A 95 20.25 -25.58 35.06
CA ASN A 95 19.48 -26.80 34.83
C ASN A 95 19.92 -27.52 33.55
N TYR A 96 20.17 -26.78 32.46
CA TYR A 96 20.70 -27.35 31.22
C TYR A 96 22.08 -27.99 31.43
N ASP A 97 22.99 -27.33 32.11
CA ASP A 97 24.34 -27.84 32.37
C ASP A 97 24.31 -29.13 33.22
N ASN A 98 23.38 -29.20 34.19
CA ASN A 98 23.18 -30.42 34.98
C ASN A 98 22.63 -31.56 34.11
N ALA A 99 21.57 -31.33 33.38
CA ALA A 99 20.95 -32.33 32.49
C ALA A 99 21.93 -32.82 31.39
N LYS A 100 22.72 -31.92 30.83
CA LYS A 100 23.76 -32.22 29.87
C LYS A 100 24.81 -33.17 30.43
N ARG A 101 25.38 -32.86 31.60
CA ARG A 101 26.38 -33.73 32.27
C ARG A 101 25.81 -35.10 32.58
N ASN A 102 24.56 -35.21 33.02
CA ASN A 102 23.92 -36.49 33.30
C ASN A 102 23.70 -37.29 32.01
N PHE A 103 23.26 -36.64 30.92
CA PHE A 103 23.08 -37.31 29.65
C PHE A 103 24.40 -37.76 29.02
N GLU A 104 25.46 -36.95 29.09
CA GLU A 104 26.79 -37.33 28.62
C GLU A 104 27.35 -38.53 29.38
N ARG A 105 27.19 -38.56 30.71
CA ARG A 105 27.52 -39.74 31.53
C ARG A 105 26.65 -40.95 31.14
N GLY A 106 25.36 -40.74 30.91
CA GLY A 106 24.46 -41.79 30.44
C GLY A 106 24.88 -42.40 29.14
N LYS A 107 25.39 -41.61 28.18
CA LYS A 107 25.96 -42.10 26.90
C LYS A 107 27.13 -43.06 27.10
N GLU A 108 28.01 -42.80 28.06
CA GLU A 108 29.12 -43.67 28.37
C GLU A 108 28.64 -44.97 29.00
N LEU A 109 27.75 -44.86 30.02
CA LEU A 109 27.25 -46.02 30.76
C LEU A 109 26.37 -46.98 29.93
N ILE A 110 25.62 -46.49 28.94
CA ILE A 110 24.81 -47.34 28.11
C ILE A 110 25.63 -48.19 27.13
N VAL A 111 26.77 -47.67 26.68
CA VAL A 111 27.70 -48.40 25.82
C VAL A 111 28.30 -49.57 26.60
N ASP A 112 28.62 -49.38 27.88
CA ASP A 112 29.17 -50.39 28.76
C ASP A 112 28.12 -51.36 29.34
N GLY A 113 26.80 -51.12 29.03
CA GLY A 113 25.72 -51.94 29.56
C GLY A 113 25.39 -51.71 31.02
N ASN A 114 25.91 -50.59 31.62
CA ASN A 114 25.78 -50.30 33.05
C ASN A 114 24.49 -49.56 33.45
N ILE A 115 23.65 -49.18 32.47
CA ILE A 115 22.33 -48.58 32.70
C ILE A 115 21.29 -49.20 31.78
N SER A 116 20.01 -49.09 32.17
CA SER A 116 18.89 -49.54 31.31
C SER A 116 18.66 -48.54 30.16
N ARG A 117 18.07 -49.04 29.07
CA ARG A 117 17.63 -48.16 27.95
C ARG A 117 16.60 -47.12 28.40
N ILE A 118 15.73 -47.50 29.31
CA ILE A 118 14.71 -46.61 29.86
C ILE A 118 15.37 -45.45 30.65
N ASP A 119 16.42 -45.71 31.44
CA ASP A 119 17.12 -44.66 32.14
C ASP A 119 17.87 -43.74 31.23
N TYR A 120 18.50 -44.28 30.18
CA TYR A 120 19.16 -43.47 29.14
C TYR A 120 18.15 -42.56 28.41
N ASP A 121 17.02 -43.11 27.95
CA ASP A 121 15.96 -42.38 27.23
C ASP A 121 15.38 -41.26 28.13
N ARG A 122 15.26 -41.50 29.44
CA ARG A 122 14.86 -40.48 30.42
C ARG A 122 15.86 -39.33 30.50
N MET A 123 17.18 -39.64 30.64
CA MET A 123 18.24 -38.63 30.67
C MET A 123 18.27 -37.81 29.38
N GLU A 124 18.06 -38.45 28.23
CA GLU A 124 17.97 -37.76 26.96
C GLU A 124 16.77 -36.81 26.91
N ALA A 125 15.61 -37.25 27.38
CA ALA A 125 14.42 -36.40 27.44
C ALA A 125 14.59 -35.20 28.38
N GLU A 126 15.18 -35.39 29.54
CA GLU A 126 15.52 -34.33 30.51
C GLU A 126 16.46 -33.29 29.89
N TYR A 127 17.52 -33.74 29.20
CA TYR A 127 18.46 -32.86 28.49
C TYR A 127 17.78 -32.04 27.41
N ARG A 128 16.93 -32.66 26.56
CA ARG A 128 16.19 -31.98 25.54
C ARG A 128 15.22 -30.93 26.09
N THR A 129 14.54 -31.27 27.18
CA THR A 129 13.65 -30.35 27.89
C THR A 129 14.39 -29.14 28.45
N ALA A 130 15.51 -29.38 29.14
CA ALA A 130 16.34 -28.31 29.66
C ALA A 130 16.96 -27.42 28.58
N SER A 131 17.36 -28.01 27.45
CA SER A 131 17.87 -27.28 26.28
C SER A 131 16.80 -26.36 25.69
N ALA A 132 15.57 -26.85 25.55
CA ALA A 132 14.45 -26.03 25.02
C ALA A 132 14.11 -24.88 26.00
N ALA A 133 14.11 -25.15 27.33
CA ALA A 133 13.83 -24.13 28.31
C ALA A 133 14.93 -23.03 28.38
N LEU A 134 16.19 -23.40 28.19
CA LEU A 134 17.30 -22.45 28.08
C LEU A 134 17.12 -21.55 26.83
N THR A 135 16.83 -22.14 25.69
CA THR A 135 16.60 -21.39 24.45
C THR A 135 15.45 -20.40 24.59
N ALA A 136 14.34 -20.80 25.22
CA ALA A 136 13.22 -19.92 25.51
C ALA A 136 13.62 -18.72 26.38
N ALA A 137 14.36 -18.96 27.47
CA ALA A 137 14.83 -17.89 28.36
C ALA A 137 15.81 -16.93 27.65
N GLN A 138 16.66 -17.44 26.77
CA GLN A 138 17.52 -16.59 25.92
C GLN A 138 16.71 -15.68 25.01
N GLN A 139 15.67 -16.22 24.35
CA GLN A 139 14.79 -15.44 23.50
C GLN A 139 13.99 -14.39 24.29
N ASP A 140 13.51 -14.74 25.48
CA ASP A 140 12.78 -13.80 26.33
C ASP A 140 13.66 -12.62 26.73
N LEU A 141 14.94 -12.87 27.04
CA LEU A 141 15.91 -11.81 27.33
C LEU A 141 16.18 -10.95 26.08
N GLU A 142 16.31 -11.55 24.89
CA GLU A 142 16.45 -10.79 23.64
C GLU A 142 15.23 -9.91 23.38
N TYR A 143 14.03 -10.37 23.71
CA TYR A 143 12.78 -9.63 23.55
C TYR A 143 12.62 -8.43 24.48
N THR A 144 13.49 -8.27 25.48
CA THR A 144 13.57 -7.05 26.29
C THR A 144 14.17 -5.86 25.55
N VAL A 145 14.75 -6.08 24.37
CA VAL A 145 15.32 -5.03 23.51
C VAL A 145 14.46 -4.86 22.25
N LEU A 146 13.92 -3.66 22.06
CA LEU A 146 13.13 -3.32 20.89
C LEU A 146 14.03 -2.66 19.84
N THR A 147 14.07 -3.24 18.64
CA THR A 147 14.87 -2.73 17.51
C THR A 147 13.99 -2.35 16.31
N ALA A 148 14.50 -1.46 15.47
CA ALA A 148 13.83 -1.07 14.23
C ALA A 148 13.91 -2.20 13.18
N PRO A 149 12.80 -2.70 12.62
CA PRO A 149 12.79 -3.75 11.61
C PRO A 149 13.24 -3.25 10.23
N PHE A 150 13.14 -1.96 9.96
CA PHE A 150 13.58 -1.28 8.73
C PHE A 150 13.96 0.17 9.04
N LYS A 151 14.65 0.80 8.11
CA LYS A 151 15.00 2.23 8.15
C LYS A 151 13.75 3.09 7.98
N GLY A 152 13.52 4.04 8.90
CA GLY A 152 12.34 4.89 8.85
C GLY A 152 12.38 6.05 9.82
N ARG A 153 11.22 6.68 9.97
CA ARG A 153 11.00 7.78 10.93
C ARG A 153 10.01 7.34 12.00
N ILE A 154 10.29 7.71 13.23
CA ILE A 154 9.38 7.51 14.35
C ILE A 154 8.19 8.47 14.17
N ALA A 155 7.00 7.90 13.93
CA ALA A 155 5.79 8.68 13.73
C ALA A 155 5.14 9.08 15.06
N ARG A 156 5.12 8.15 16.01
CA ARG A 156 4.49 8.35 17.32
C ARG A 156 5.09 7.42 18.35
N ARG A 157 5.05 7.86 19.60
CA ARG A 157 5.46 7.16 20.81
C ARG A 157 4.26 7.09 21.76
N ASN A 158 3.92 5.90 22.26
CA ASN A 158 2.75 5.70 23.11
C ASN A 158 3.10 5.45 24.59
N VAL A 159 4.39 5.47 24.95
CA VAL A 159 4.87 5.16 26.30
C VAL A 159 5.98 6.12 26.72
N GLU A 160 6.19 6.23 28.02
CA GLU A 160 7.24 7.02 28.66
C GLU A 160 8.24 6.13 29.39
N ASN A 161 9.43 6.68 29.75
CA ASN A 161 10.40 5.99 30.57
C ASN A 161 9.78 5.61 31.91
N PHE A 162 10.15 4.43 32.41
CA PHE A 162 9.70 3.85 33.69
C PHE A 162 8.23 3.43 33.74
N GLU A 163 7.53 3.46 32.63
CA GLU A 163 6.17 2.94 32.49
C GLU A 163 6.18 1.41 32.38
N GLU A 164 5.16 0.76 32.95
CA GLU A 164 4.94 -0.67 32.81
C GLU A 164 4.34 -0.97 31.43
N VAL A 165 4.97 -1.87 30.67
CA VAL A 165 4.56 -2.24 29.32
C VAL A 165 4.12 -3.69 29.30
N LEU A 166 2.93 -3.94 28.74
CA LEU A 166 2.42 -5.29 28.52
C LEU A 166 2.96 -5.88 27.21
N ALA A 167 3.08 -7.20 27.17
CA ALA A 167 3.43 -7.89 25.93
C ALA A 167 2.40 -7.56 24.81
N ARG A 168 2.90 -7.27 23.60
CA ARG A 168 2.12 -6.88 22.42
C ARG A 168 1.41 -5.52 22.49
N GLN A 169 1.65 -4.73 23.52
CA GLN A 169 1.21 -3.34 23.58
C GLN A 169 2.04 -2.51 22.62
N THR A 170 1.39 -1.75 21.73
CA THR A 170 2.09 -0.87 20.76
C THR A 170 2.81 0.26 21.49
N VAL A 171 4.13 0.28 21.38
CA VAL A 171 5.03 1.25 22.03
C VAL A 171 5.39 2.38 21.05
N ILE A 172 5.72 2.04 19.82
CA ILE A 172 6.29 2.95 18.82
C ILE A 172 5.63 2.69 17.47
N TRP A 173 5.31 3.77 16.75
CA TRP A 173 4.90 3.72 15.35
C TRP A 173 6.09 4.11 14.48
N LEU A 174 6.56 3.19 13.64
CA LEU A 174 7.64 3.40 12.68
C LEU A 174 7.07 3.45 11.26
N GLN A 175 7.52 4.42 10.46
CA GLN A 175 7.09 4.61 9.08
C GLN A 175 8.29 4.76 8.15
N ASN A 176 8.24 4.13 6.99
CA ASN A 176 9.16 4.43 5.91
C ASN A 176 8.77 5.78 5.27
N ILE A 177 9.74 6.68 5.11
CA ILE A 177 9.54 8.00 4.54
C ILE A 177 10.26 8.20 3.21
N ASN A 178 11.02 7.22 2.74
CA ASN A 178 11.75 7.32 1.46
C ASN A 178 10.83 7.08 0.28
N GLU A 179 9.82 6.23 0.48
CA GLU A 179 8.78 5.93 -0.49
C GLU A 179 7.42 6.18 0.14
N LEU A 180 6.53 6.77 -0.63
CA LEU A 180 5.18 7.09 -0.22
C LEU A 180 4.18 6.41 -1.15
N ASP A 181 3.11 5.93 -0.57
CA ASP A 181 1.97 5.44 -1.31
C ASP A 181 0.92 6.55 -1.43
N VAL A 182 0.29 6.65 -2.59
CA VAL A 182 -0.86 7.52 -2.83
C VAL A 182 -2.05 6.64 -3.14
N ILE A 183 -3.03 6.67 -2.27
CA ILE A 183 -4.23 5.85 -2.34
C ILE A 183 -5.36 6.69 -2.91
N ILE A 184 -6.01 6.19 -3.94
CA ILE A 184 -7.20 6.78 -4.55
C ILE A 184 -8.30 5.74 -4.70
N ASP A 185 -9.53 6.23 -4.79
CA ASP A 185 -10.70 5.41 -5.06
C ASP A 185 -11.21 5.70 -6.49
N LEU A 186 -11.03 4.73 -7.40
CA LEU A 186 -11.40 4.85 -8.80
C LEU A 186 -12.81 4.34 -9.06
N PRO A 187 -13.69 5.11 -9.72
CA PRO A 187 -14.98 4.62 -10.17
C PRO A 187 -14.86 3.46 -11.16
N GLU A 188 -15.83 2.55 -11.14
CA GLU A 188 -15.86 1.37 -12.04
C GLU A 188 -15.69 1.76 -13.51
N SER A 189 -16.29 2.87 -13.94
CA SER A 189 -16.19 3.34 -15.34
C SER A 189 -14.75 3.58 -15.80
N VAL A 190 -13.88 4.07 -14.90
CA VAL A 190 -12.46 4.29 -15.18
C VAL A 190 -11.70 2.98 -15.23
N VAL A 191 -11.93 2.10 -14.25
CA VAL A 191 -11.29 0.78 -14.20
C VAL A 191 -11.66 -0.06 -15.40
N ARG A 192 -12.92 0.03 -15.87
CA ARG A 192 -13.41 -0.70 -17.04
C ARG A 192 -12.74 -0.20 -18.33
N SER A 193 -12.53 1.11 -18.49
CA SER A 193 -11.83 1.66 -19.66
C SER A 193 -10.38 1.20 -19.73
N VAL A 194 -9.68 1.13 -18.61
CA VAL A 194 -8.28 0.65 -18.55
C VAL A 194 -8.16 -0.86 -18.84
N ARG A 195 -9.14 -1.68 -18.39
CA ARG A 195 -9.12 -3.14 -18.63
C ARG A 195 -9.52 -3.54 -20.07
N GLY A 196 -10.24 -2.69 -20.78
CA GLY A 196 -10.74 -3.01 -22.14
C GLY A 196 -9.62 -3.26 -23.13
N GLU A 197 -8.53 -2.51 -23.09
CA GLU A 197 -7.41 -2.63 -24.03
C GLU A 197 -6.44 -3.77 -23.65
N ALA A 198 -6.22 -4.04 -22.39
CA ALA A 198 -5.41 -5.17 -21.95
C ALA A 198 -5.92 -6.52 -22.47
N ARG A 199 -7.20 -6.61 -22.80
CA ARG A 199 -7.85 -7.81 -23.31
C ARG A 199 -7.65 -8.00 -24.81
N GLN A 200 -7.37 -6.94 -25.57
CA GLN A 200 -7.12 -7.00 -27.01
C GLN A 200 -5.71 -7.47 -27.35
N GLU A 201 -4.74 -7.24 -26.49
CA GLU A 201 -3.33 -7.66 -26.71
C GLU A 201 -2.98 -9.07 -26.22
N GLY A 202 -3.94 -9.83 -25.67
CA GLY A 202 -3.74 -11.25 -25.34
C GLY A 202 -2.77 -11.54 -24.18
N ASN A 203 -2.32 -10.54 -23.46
CA ASN A 203 -1.29 -10.65 -22.43
C ASN A 203 -1.86 -10.41 -21.02
N LEU A 204 -2.48 -11.45 -20.46
CA LEU A 204 -3.02 -11.47 -19.08
C LEU A 204 -1.92 -11.83 -18.05
N ARG A 205 -0.83 -11.11 -18.01
CA ARG A 205 0.06 -11.14 -16.84
C ARG A 205 -0.17 -9.89 -16.00
N SER A 206 -0.59 -10.11 -14.75
CA SER A 206 -1.06 -9.12 -13.77
C SER A 206 -0.06 -8.01 -13.38
N GLY A 207 0.89 -7.66 -14.20
CA GLY A 207 1.91 -6.66 -13.90
C GLY A 207 2.24 -5.72 -15.07
N GLU A 208 1.94 -6.08 -16.32
CA GLU A 208 2.44 -5.34 -17.49
C GLU A 208 1.45 -4.30 -18.05
N THR A 209 0.18 -4.40 -17.74
CA THR A 209 -0.84 -3.41 -18.18
C THR A 209 -0.73 -2.07 -17.45
N ALA A 210 -0.03 -2.05 -16.34
CA ALA A 210 0.20 -0.83 -15.56
C ALA A 210 1.13 0.18 -16.24
N GLY A 211 1.90 -0.22 -17.26
CA GLY A 211 2.87 0.64 -17.94
C GLY A 211 2.29 1.65 -18.93
N THR A 212 1.03 1.48 -19.35
CA THR A 212 0.42 2.32 -20.38
C THR A 212 -0.26 3.57 -19.83
N VAL A 213 -0.71 3.54 -18.57
CA VAL A 213 -1.39 4.66 -17.92
C VAL A 213 -0.38 5.49 -17.14
N LYS A 214 -0.20 6.75 -17.54
CA LYS A 214 0.64 7.70 -16.81
C LYS A 214 -0.17 8.35 -15.70
N ALA A 215 0.34 8.27 -14.47
CA ALA A 215 -0.26 8.91 -13.31
C ALA A 215 0.73 9.85 -12.64
N TYR A 216 0.23 10.97 -12.14
CA TYR A 216 1.03 11.99 -11.48
C TYR A 216 0.32 12.47 -10.22
N ALA A 217 1.07 12.68 -9.15
CA ALA A 217 0.58 13.38 -7.98
C ALA A 217 0.89 14.88 -8.07
N SER A 218 -0.02 15.72 -7.62
CA SER A 218 0.23 17.12 -7.32
C SER A 218 -0.29 17.44 -5.93
N PHE A 219 0.40 18.34 -5.22
CA PHE A 219 0.10 18.71 -3.85
C PHE A 219 -0.40 20.15 -3.78
N GLU A 220 -1.28 20.44 -2.82
CA GLU A 220 -1.72 21.80 -2.56
C GLU A 220 -0.51 22.68 -2.17
N GLY A 221 -0.45 23.89 -2.73
CA GLY A 221 0.71 24.80 -2.58
C GLY A 221 1.87 24.54 -3.53
N ARG A 222 1.87 23.45 -4.30
CA ARG A 222 2.88 23.09 -5.33
C ARG A 222 2.21 22.48 -6.58
N SER A 223 1.13 23.09 -7.04
CA SER A 223 0.37 22.63 -8.22
C SER A 223 1.16 22.76 -9.53
N ASP A 224 2.27 23.49 -9.54
CA ASP A 224 3.23 23.65 -10.63
C ASP A 224 4.07 22.37 -10.86
N ARG A 225 4.19 21.50 -9.86
CA ARG A 225 4.98 20.27 -9.92
C ARG A 225 4.12 19.03 -9.97
N ARG A 226 4.54 18.09 -10.82
CA ARG A 226 3.94 16.75 -10.95
C ARG A 226 4.96 15.70 -10.58
N PHE A 227 4.58 14.80 -9.66
CA PHE A 227 5.40 13.69 -9.20
C PHE A 227 4.91 12.42 -9.88
N ASN A 228 5.83 11.69 -10.50
CA ASN A 228 5.52 10.45 -11.18
C ASN A 228 5.00 9.42 -10.19
N LEU A 229 3.88 8.81 -10.51
CA LEU A 229 3.28 7.72 -9.75
C LEU A 229 3.46 6.41 -10.50
N LYS A 230 3.96 5.40 -9.80
CA LYS A 230 4.05 4.03 -10.30
C LYS A 230 2.88 3.24 -9.73
N PRO A 231 2.07 2.55 -10.55
CA PRO A 231 1.00 1.71 -10.03
C PRO A 231 1.59 0.56 -9.21
N LYS A 232 1.03 0.34 -8.02
CA LYS A 232 1.45 -0.68 -7.07
C LYS A 232 0.39 -1.77 -6.92
N GLU A 233 -0.84 -1.36 -6.59
CA GLU A 233 -1.93 -2.28 -6.33
C GLU A 233 -3.26 -1.73 -6.85
N LEU A 234 -4.11 -2.62 -7.35
CA LEU A 234 -5.49 -2.34 -7.73
C LEU A 234 -6.39 -3.37 -7.03
N ALA A 235 -7.29 -2.90 -6.18
CA ALA A 235 -8.27 -3.77 -5.55
C ALA A 235 -9.13 -4.47 -6.61
N THR A 236 -9.34 -5.77 -6.46
CA THR A 236 -10.18 -6.57 -7.38
C THR A 236 -11.64 -6.59 -6.97
N LYS A 237 -11.95 -6.16 -5.73
CA LYS A 237 -13.30 -5.99 -5.20
C LYS A 237 -13.56 -4.51 -5.01
N ALA A 238 -14.74 -4.05 -5.49
CA ALA A 238 -15.21 -2.69 -5.23
C ALA A 238 -15.62 -2.56 -3.75
N ASP A 239 -15.50 -1.36 -3.22
CA ASP A 239 -16.13 -0.98 -1.95
C ASP A 239 -17.65 -0.99 -2.12
N ASP A 240 -18.35 -1.66 -1.20
CA ASP A 240 -19.79 -1.93 -1.33
C ASP A 240 -20.65 -0.64 -1.16
N GLN A 241 -20.10 0.41 -0.52
CA GLN A 241 -20.81 1.68 -0.28
C GLN A 241 -20.57 2.70 -1.39
N THR A 242 -19.32 2.82 -1.85
CA THR A 242 -18.92 3.84 -2.82
C THR A 242 -18.87 3.34 -4.25
N GLN A 243 -18.90 2.02 -4.46
CA GLN A 243 -18.75 1.35 -5.76
C GLN A 243 -17.45 1.77 -6.49
N THR A 244 -16.41 2.02 -5.72
CA THR A 244 -15.10 2.39 -6.23
C THR A 244 -14.07 1.30 -5.96
N PHE A 245 -13.02 1.28 -6.77
CA PHE A 245 -11.89 0.38 -6.63
C PHE A 245 -10.70 1.13 -6.03
N ARG A 246 -10.25 0.69 -4.87
CA ARG A 246 -9.05 1.25 -4.26
C ARG A 246 -7.83 0.94 -5.11
N THR A 247 -7.09 1.98 -5.44
CA THR A 247 -5.88 1.89 -6.24
C THR A 247 -4.75 2.57 -5.49
N THR A 248 -3.65 1.87 -5.33
CA THR A 248 -2.45 2.36 -4.67
C THR A 248 -1.37 2.60 -5.70
N PHE A 249 -0.84 3.78 -5.70
CA PHE A 249 0.35 4.16 -6.45
C PHE A 249 1.51 4.39 -5.47
N THR A 250 2.73 4.16 -5.91
CA THR A 250 3.92 4.50 -5.14
C THR A 250 4.71 5.60 -5.83
N MET A 251 5.37 6.43 -5.04
CA MET A 251 6.27 7.48 -5.50
C MET A 251 7.46 7.62 -4.56
N ASP A 252 8.58 8.08 -5.10
CA ASP A 252 9.70 8.49 -4.28
C ASP A 252 9.33 9.76 -3.52
N ALA A 253 9.68 9.83 -2.24
CA ALA A 253 9.40 11.01 -1.43
C ALA A 253 10.12 12.24 -1.98
N PRO A 254 9.43 13.39 -2.15
CA PRO A 254 10.08 14.63 -2.55
C PRO A 254 11.17 15.05 -1.55
N THR A 255 12.29 15.53 -2.06
CA THR A 255 13.40 15.99 -1.21
C THR A 255 13.35 17.50 -0.94
N ASP A 256 12.57 18.23 -1.72
CA ASP A 256 12.50 19.70 -1.68
C ASP A 256 11.35 20.25 -0.81
N PHE A 257 10.45 19.41 -0.37
CA PHE A 257 9.41 19.73 0.62
C PHE A 257 8.92 18.48 1.35
N ASN A 258 8.38 18.66 2.56
CA ASN A 258 7.90 17.56 3.37
C ASN A 258 6.52 17.10 2.91
N VAL A 259 6.43 15.84 2.46
CA VAL A 259 5.17 15.12 2.29
C VAL A 259 5.09 14.07 3.37
N LEU A 260 4.06 14.15 4.20
CA LEU A 260 3.86 13.22 5.30
C LEU A 260 2.63 12.33 5.06
N PRO A 261 2.65 11.09 5.53
CA PRO A 261 1.46 10.25 5.56
C PRO A 261 0.29 10.96 6.23
N GLY A 262 -0.90 10.86 5.63
CA GLY A 262 -2.11 11.58 6.04
C GLY A 262 -2.40 12.85 5.23
N MET A 263 -1.44 13.38 4.49
CA MET A 263 -1.67 14.52 3.59
C MET A 263 -2.52 14.14 2.38
N THR A 264 -3.22 15.14 1.81
CA THR A 264 -4.01 14.98 0.59
C THR A 264 -3.16 15.24 -0.64
N ALA A 265 -3.36 14.48 -1.69
CA ALA A 265 -2.76 14.69 -3.01
C ALA A 265 -3.85 14.65 -4.08
N ASN A 266 -3.66 15.41 -5.17
CA ASN A 266 -4.48 15.28 -6.36
C ASN A 266 -3.74 14.36 -7.35
N VAL A 267 -4.36 13.21 -7.67
CA VAL A 267 -3.81 12.25 -8.62
C VAL A 267 -4.39 12.52 -9.99
N ILE A 268 -3.51 12.88 -10.92
CA ILE A 268 -3.83 13.16 -12.31
C ILE A 268 -3.50 11.90 -13.11
N ILE A 269 -4.52 11.30 -13.71
CA ILE A 269 -4.37 10.10 -14.54
C ILE A 269 -4.57 10.50 -16.00
N ASP A 270 -3.56 10.22 -16.82
CA ASP A 270 -3.62 10.40 -18.26
C ASP A 270 -4.09 9.11 -18.93
N LEU A 271 -5.33 9.12 -19.37
CA LEU A 271 -5.99 8.02 -20.06
C LEU A 271 -5.94 8.18 -21.59
N THR A 272 -5.14 9.12 -22.11
CA THR A 272 -5.11 9.45 -23.56
C THR A 272 -4.73 8.24 -24.42
N ALA A 273 -3.89 7.35 -23.88
CA ALA A 273 -3.47 6.12 -24.55
C ALA A 273 -4.54 5.01 -24.53
N VAL A 274 -5.54 5.14 -23.64
CA VAL A 274 -6.47 4.07 -23.26
C VAL A 274 -7.92 4.38 -23.68
N ILE A 275 -8.27 5.65 -23.86
CA ILE A 275 -9.61 6.05 -24.31
C ILE A 275 -9.57 6.22 -25.81
N ASP A 276 -10.40 5.43 -26.50
CA ASP A 276 -10.65 5.58 -27.94
C ASP A 276 -11.03 7.03 -28.26
N LYS A 277 -10.21 7.70 -29.07
CA LYS A 277 -10.38 9.13 -29.39
C LYS A 277 -11.70 9.45 -30.08
N ASP A 278 -12.36 8.43 -30.63
CA ASP A 278 -13.62 8.56 -31.34
C ASP A 278 -14.86 8.33 -30.48
N ALA A 279 -14.70 7.84 -29.24
CA ALA A 279 -15.81 7.40 -28.40
C ALA A 279 -16.59 8.54 -27.70
N VAL A 280 -15.98 9.71 -27.47
CA VAL A 280 -16.65 10.82 -26.74
C VAL A 280 -16.44 12.15 -27.46
N LYS A 281 -17.49 12.63 -28.09
CA LYS A 281 -17.56 14.00 -28.67
C LYS A 281 -18.42 14.87 -27.78
N TRP A 282 -17.82 15.87 -27.16
CA TRP A 282 -18.55 16.86 -26.37
C TRP A 282 -19.12 17.95 -27.28
N VAL A 283 -20.44 18.12 -27.24
CA VAL A 283 -21.14 19.20 -27.93
C VAL A 283 -21.70 20.15 -26.87
N PRO A 284 -21.53 21.48 -27.01
CA PRO A 284 -22.14 22.41 -26.07
C PRO A 284 -23.66 22.23 -26.02
N ALA A 285 -24.24 22.26 -24.83
CA ALA A 285 -25.70 22.10 -24.66
C ALA A 285 -26.54 23.23 -25.28
N ARG A 286 -25.88 24.28 -25.78
CA ARG A 286 -26.47 25.39 -26.55
C ARG A 286 -25.66 25.59 -27.82
N ALA A 287 -26.00 24.84 -28.84
CA ALA A 287 -25.57 25.06 -30.21
C ALA A 287 -26.69 25.69 -31.02
#